data_da4f2f09ec54ba2e40e7238126ac0ab0
#
_entry.id   da4f2f09ec54ba2e40e7238126ac0ab0
#
_cell.length_a   1.000
_cell.length_b   1.000
_cell.length_c   1.000
_cell.angle_alpha   90.00
_cell.angle_beta   90.00
_cell.angle_gamma   90.00
#
_symmetry.space_group_name_H-M   'P 1'
#
loop_
_entity.id
_entity.type
_entity.pdbx_description
1 polymer ?
#
loop_
_entity_poly.entity_id
_entity_poly.type
_entity_poly.pdbx_seq_one_letter_code
_entity_poly.pdbx_strand_id
1 'polypeptide(L)'
;NPLIMTLGMNAVLIGVFTVGVTTFLKGSSSMPEILVTASNATFLFEPFSWPLVIWAVIGGALLFLLNKTGLGRLVYAIGDNAQAARLAGVKVWQVQWATYVICALLGGIGGVLIGGQSGAVAISLANPFLLPSVAAVVIGGTSIMGGIGNYTGTILGTLILTVLSYLLATILEDVATYYAASLAQSMEARAYNF
;
A
#
# COMPACT_ATOMS: atom_id res chain seq x y z
N ASN A 1 -8.94 0.46 -21.53
CA ASN A 1 -8.02 -0.23 -20.61
C ASN A 1 -8.40 0.14 -19.17
N PRO A 2 -8.82 -0.83 -18.33
CA PRO A 2 -9.31 -0.54 -16.98
C PRO A 2 -8.27 0.14 -16.09
N LEU A 3 -6.98 -0.15 -16.26
CA LEU A 3 -5.89 0.49 -15.51
C LEU A 3 -5.83 2.01 -15.76
N ILE A 4 -5.98 2.45 -17.00
CA ILE A 4 -5.93 3.89 -17.33
C ILE A 4 -7.15 4.60 -16.76
N MET A 5 -8.32 3.98 -16.79
CA MET A 5 -9.56 4.54 -16.23
C MET A 5 -9.46 4.69 -14.71
N THR A 6 -8.91 3.69 -14.00
CA THR A 6 -8.76 3.77 -12.54
C THR A 6 -7.72 4.80 -12.12
N LEU A 7 -6.61 4.94 -12.84
CA LEU A 7 -5.61 6.00 -12.60
C LEU A 7 -6.19 7.40 -12.86
N GLY A 8 -6.97 7.57 -13.94
CA GLY A 8 -7.66 8.81 -14.22
C GLY A 8 -8.68 9.17 -13.14
N MET A 9 -9.48 8.20 -12.70
CA MET A 9 -10.45 8.40 -11.61
C MET A 9 -9.75 8.74 -10.28
N ASN A 10 -8.61 8.12 -10.00
CA ASN A 10 -7.80 8.47 -8.82
C ASN A 10 -7.37 9.95 -8.84
N ALA A 11 -6.90 10.45 -9.98
CA ALA A 11 -6.51 11.86 -10.12
C ALA A 11 -7.70 12.81 -9.88
N VAL A 12 -8.88 12.48 -10.41
CA VAL A 12 -10.12 13.25 -10.17
C VAL A 12 -10.49 13.23 -8.71
N LEU A 13 -10.48 12.07 -8.06
CA LEU A 13 -10.80 11.94 -6.64
C LEU A 13 -9.83 12.73 -5.76
N ILE A 14 -8.53 12.67 -6.02
CA ILE A 14 -7.53 13.46 -5.30
C ILE A 14 -7.85 14.96 -5.45
N GLY A 15 -8.19 15.44 -6.66
CA GLY A 15 -8.58 16.82 -6.89
C GLY A 15 -9.80 17.24 -6.07
N VAL A 16 -10.86 16.43 -6.08
CA VAL A 16 -12.09 16.69 -5.32
C VAL A 16 -11.81 16.70 -3.81
N PHE A 17 -11.05 15.71 -3.31
CA PHE A 17 -10.68 15.65 -1.90
C PHE A 17 -9.80 16.83 -1.49
N THR A 18 -8.84 17.24 -2.32
CA THR A 18 -7.99 18.40 -2.03
C THR A 18 -8.84 19.68 -1.86
N VAL A 19 -9.76 19.95 -2.80
CA VAL A 19 -10.66 21.09 -2.70
C VAL A 19 -11.58 20.97 -1.48
N GLY A 20 -12.12 19.78 -1.22
CA GLY A 20 -12.97 19.52 -0.07
C GLY A 20 -12.26 19.80 1.26
N VAL A 21 -11.06 19.24 1.44
CA VAL A 21 -10.27 19.41 2.67
C VAL A 21 -9.86 20.87 2.87
N THR A 22 -9.38 21.55 1.83
CA THR A 22 -8.96 22.96 1.94
C THR A 22 -10.13 23.90 2.22
N THR A 23 -11.33 23.60 1.68
CA THR A 23 -12.50 24.47 1.82
C THR A 23 -13.23 24.23 3.15
N PHE A 24 -13.40 22.98 3.56
CA PHE A 24 -14.22 22.61 4.72
C PHE A 24 -13.43 22.43 6.02
N LEU A 25 -12.21 21.92 5.96
CA LEU A 25 -11.44 21.55 7.17
C LEU A 25 -10.40 22.57 7.62
N LYS A 26 -10.16 23.63 6.87
CA LYS A 26 -9.35 24.85 7.22
C LYS A 26 -8.17 24.62 8.19
N GLY A 27 -7.48 23.53 8.17
CA GLY A 27 -6.40 23.35 9.11
C GLY A 27 -5.61 22.05 8.95
N SER A 28 -4.47 21.99 9.61
CA SER A 28 -3.66 20.81 9.72
C SER A 28 -4.48 19.70 10.37
N SER A 29 -4.66 18.63 9.66
CA SER A 29 -5.28 17.43 10.17
C SER A 29 -4.26 16.66 11.00
N SER A 30 -4.16 16.97 12.27
CA SER A 30 -3.49 16.07 13.23
C SER A 30 -4.37 14.85 13.45
N MET A 31 -3.77 13.68 13.46
CA MET A 31 -4.48 12.46 13.86
C MET A 31 -4.86 12.53 15.34
N PRO A 32 -6.03 12.01 15.74
CA PRO A 32 -6.38 11.85 17.14
C PRO A 32 -5.32 11.06 17.88
N GLU A 33 -4.93 11.51 19.07
CA GLU A 33 -3.88 10.86 19.90
C GLU A 33 -4.13 9.37 20.14
N ILE A 34 -5.40 8.98 20.25
CA ILE A 34 -5.79 7.56 20.41
C ILE A 34 -5.30 6.71 19.23
N LEU A 35 -5.43 7.20 17.98
CA LEU A 35 -4.99 6.47 16.80
C LEU A 35 -3.47 6.48 16.66
N VAL A 36 -2.83 7.58 17.00
CA VAL A 36 -1.36 7.67 17.02
C VAL A 36 -0.79 6.71 18.05
N THR A 37 -1.35 6.70 19.28
CA THR A 37 -0.92 5.79 20.33
C THR A 37 -1.19 4.34 19.96
N ALA A 38 -2.36 4.02 19.39
CA ALA A 38 -2.70 2.67 18.96
C ALA A 38 -1.79 2.17 17.82
N SER A 39 -1.42 3.05 16.88
CA SER A 39 -0.55 2.67 15.74
C SER A 39 0.91 2.50 16.14
N ASN A 40 1.36 3.16 17.21
CA ASN A 40 2.73 3.11 17.70
C ASN A 40 2.89 2.23 18.97
N ALA A 41 1.78 1.73 19.53
CA ALA A 41 1.83 0.87 20.70
C ALA A 41 2.47 -0.49 20.35
N THR A 42 3.34 -0.96 21.24
CA THR A 42 3.92 -2.30 21.16
C THR A 42 3.02 -3.29 21.89
N PHE A 43 2.80 -4.46 21.29
CA PHE A 43 2.02 -5.54 21.88
C PHE A 43 2.96 -6.52 22.58
N LEU A 44 2.94 -6.63 23.90
CA LEU A 44 3.65 -7.58 24.78
C LEU A 44 5.19 -7.56 24.78
N PHE A 45 5.87 -7.48 23.64
CA PHE A 45 7.35 -7.46 23.54
C PHE A 45 7.78 -6.67 22.30
N GLU A 46 8.85 -5.87 22.38
CA GLU A 46 9.56 -5.43 21.18
C GLU A 46 10.12 -6.67 20.46
N PRO A 47 9.86 -6.90 19.17
CA PRO A 47 9.49 -5.97 18.06
C PRO A 47 8.03 -6.05 17.59
N PHE A 48 7.09 -6.61 18.35
CA PHE A 48 5.71 -6.82 17.93
C PHE A 48 4.86 -5.54 18.09
N SER A 49 4.72 -4.78 17.00
CA SER A 49 3.82 -3.62 16.93
C SER A 49 2.38 -4.04 16.56
N TRP A 50 1.38 -3.28 17.05
CA TRP A 50 -0.04 -3.49 16.71
C TRP A 50 -0.32 -3.56 15.20
N PRO A 51 0.26 -2.71 14.33
CA PRO A 51 0.10 -2.82 12.88
C PRO A 51 0.48 -4.19 12.31
N LEU A 52 1.51 -4.84 12.86
CA LEU A 52 1.93 -6.17 12.42
C LEU A 52 0.89 -7.24 12.78
N VAL A 53 0.29 -7.15 13.98
CA VAL A 53 -0.79 -8.07 14.39
C VAL A 53 -2.02 -7.89 13.51
N ILE A 54 -2.43 -6.65 13.26
CA ILE A 54 -3.55 -6.32 12.37
C ILE A 54 -3.28 -6.86 10.97
N TRP A 55 -2.07 -6.65 10.43
CA TRP A 55 -1.67 -7.17 9.13
C TRP A 55 -1.73 -8.71 9.08
N ALA A 56 -1.23 -9.39 10.10
CA ALA A 56 -1.25 -10.85 10.16
C ALA A 56 -2.68 -11.40 10.23
N VAL A 57 -3.55 -10.79 11.01
CA VAL A 57 -4.97 -11.17 11.12
C VAL A 57 -5.70 -10.94 9.79
N ILE A 58 -5.55 -9.78 9.18
CA ILE A 58 -6.16 -9.46 7.89
C ILE A 58 -5.61 -10.38 6.79
N GLY A 59 -4.29 -10.57 6.75
CA GLY A 59 -3.65 -11.47 5.81
C GLY A 59 -4.14 -12.91 5.92
N GLY A 60 -4.25 -13.41 7.16
CA GLY A 60 -4.84 -14.73 7.44
C GLY A 60 -6.30 -14.85 7.02
N ALA A 61 -7.10 -13.82 7.31
CA ALA A 61 -8.51 -13.77 6.90
C ALA A 61 -8.66 -13.77 5.38
N LEU A 62 -7.82 -13.01 4.66
CA LEU A 62 -7.82 -13.00 3.20
C LEU A 62 -7.35 -14.33 2.60
N LEU A 63 -6.33 -14.96 3.17
CA LEU A 63 -5.90 -16.30 2.77
C LEU A 63 -7.03 -17.31 2.91
N PHE A 64 -7.73 -17.27 4.05
CA PHE A 64 -8.90 -18.14 4.27
C PHE A 64 -10.02 -17.84 3.27
N LEU A 65 -10.34 -16.55 3.08
CA LEU A 65 -11.41 -16.11 2.17
C LEU A 65 -11.11 -16.53 0.72
N LEU A 66 -9.89 -16.33 0.22
CA LEU A 66 -9.53 -16.65 -1.16
C LEU A 66 -9.41 -18.16 -1.40
N ASN A 67 -8.82 -18.91 -0.46
CA ASN A 67 -8.53 -20.32 -0.67
C ASN A 67 -9.67 -21.26 -0.24
N LYS A 68 -10.47 -20.87 0.76
CA LYS A 68 -11.46 -21.77 1.37
C LYS A 68 -12.90 -21.40 1.07
N THR A 69 -13.19 -20.18 0.58
CA THR A 69 -14.58 -19.77 0.34
C THR A 69 -14.96 -19.82 -1.13
N GLY A 70 -16.29 -19.84 -1.37
CA GLY A 70 -16.86 -19.76 -2.71
C GLY A 70 -16.54 -18.44 -3.42
N LEU A 71 -16.42 -17.34 -2.67
CA LEU A 71 -16.04 -16.03 -3.22
C LEU A 71 -14.67 -16.06 -3.89
N GLY A 72 -13.66 -16.67 -3.27
CA GLY A 72 -12.33 -16.78 -3.87
C GLY A 72 -12.37 -17.53 -5.20
N ARG A 73 -13.05 -18.67 -5.26
CA ARG A 73 -13.22 -19.45 -6.51
C ARG A 73 -13.92 -18.65 -7.61
N LEU A 74 -14.95 -17.87 -7.25
CA LEU A 74 -15.65 -17.02 -8.20
C LEU A 74 -14.81 -15.87 -8.71
N VAL A 75 -13.99 -15.27 -7.86
CA VAL A 75 -13.05 -14.19 -8.25
C VAL A 75 -12.06 -14.69 -9.29
N TYR A 76 -11.43 -15.86 -9.07
CA TYR A 76 -10.52 -16.45 -10.05
C TYR A 76 -11.24 -16.85 -11.35
N ALA A 77 -12.42 -17.46 -11.28
CA ALA A 77 -13.18 -17.85 -12.46
C ALA A 77 -13.59 -16.63 -13.32
N ILE A 78 -13.99 -15.53 -12.68
CA ILE A 78 -14.33 -14.28 -13.39
C ILE A 78 -13.08 -13.64 -13.97
N GLY A 79 -11.94 -13.71 -13.26
CA GLY A 79 -10.66 -13.20 -13.74
C GLY A 79 -10.15 -13.93 -14.98
N ASP A 80 -10.40 -15.23 -15.07
CA ASP A 80 -10.02 -16.05 -16.22
C ASP A 80 -10.94 -15.77 -17.44
N ASN A 81 -12.26 -15.90 -17.27
CA ASN A 81 -13.20 -15.58 -18.33
C ASN A 81 -14.57 -15.15 -17.76
N ALA A 82 -14.80 -13.85 -17.73
CA ALA A 82 -16.05 -13.27 -17.23
C ALA A 82 -17.30 -13.67 -18.07
N GLN A 83 -17.14 -13.92 -19.38
CA GLN A 83 -18.24 -14.39 -20.23
C GLN A 83 -18.62 -15.84 -19.91
N ALA A 84 -17.64 -16.72 -19.80
CA ALA A 84 -17.87 -18.11 -19.42
C ALA A 84 -18.50 -18.22 -18.04
N ALA A 85 -18.04 -17.43 -17.07
CA ALA A 85 -18.62 -17.36 -15.74
C ALA A 85 -20.10 -16.92 -15.76
N ARG A 86 -20.47 -15.95 -16.60
CA ARG A 86 -21.88 -15.55 -16.79
C ARG A 86 -22.72 -16.66 -17.37
N LEU A 87 -22.22 -17.37 -18.36
CA LEU A 87 -22.94 -18.50 -18.99
C LEU A 87 -23.12 -19.66 -18.01
N ALA A 88 -22.18 -19.82 -17.05
CA ALA A 88 -22.31 -20.77 -15.94
C ALA A 88 -23.26 -20.30 -14.81
N GLY A 89 -23.98 -19.18 -15.01
CA GLY A 89 -24.96 -18.67 -14.04
C GLY A 89 -24.37 -17.81 -12.91
N VAL A 90 -23.08 -17.47 -12.96
CA VAL A 90 -22.45 -16.62 -11.94
C VAL A 90 -22.89 -15.18 -12.11
N LYS A 91 -23.36 -14.57 -11.02
CA LYS A 91 -23.71 -13.15 -10.98
C LYS A 91 -22.43 -12.29 -10.87
N VAL A 92 -21.74 -12.11 -11.98
CA VAL A 92 -20.44 -11.40 -12.07
C VAL A 92 -20.47 -10.04 -11.38
N TRP A 93 -21.56 -9.27 -11.56
CA TRP A 93 -21.75 -7.98 -10.91
C TRP A 93 -21.63 -8.03 -9.38
N GLN A 94 -22.28 -9.00 -8.74
CA GLN A 94 -22.25 -9.12 -7.27
C GLN A 94 -20.84 -9.44 -6.75
N VAL A 95 -20.14 -10.33 -7.44
CA VAL A 95 -18.77 -10.71 -7.06
C VAL A 95 -17.81 -9.53 -7.24
N GLN A 96 -17.93 -8.78 -8.34
CA GLN A 96 -17.12 -7.58 -8.56
C GLN A 96 -17.37 -6.52 -7.48
N TRP A 97 -18.63 -6.24 -7.15
CA TRP A 97 -18.96 -5.31 -6.07
C TRP A 97 -18.37 -5.74 -4.72
N ALA A 98 -18.51 -7.02 -4.37
CA ALA A 98 -17.94 -7.55 -3.13
C ALA A 98 -16.41 -7.36 -3.09
N THR A 99 -15.72 -7.62 -4.21
CA THR A 99 -14.28 -7.44 -4.31
C THR A 99 -13.87 -5.97 -4.15
N TYR A 100 -14.57 -5.04 -4.78
CA TYR A 100 -14.30 -3.60 -4.64
C TYR A 100 -14.55 -3.11 -3.21
N VAL A 101 -15.62 -3.57 -2.55
CA VAL A 101 -15.91 -3.22 -1.15
C VAL A 101 -14.79 -3.71 -0.24
N ILE A 102 -14.35 -4.97 -0.40
CA ILE A 102 -13.24 -5.52 0.39
C ILE A 102 -11.96 -4.71 0.15
N CYS A 103 -11.65 -4.39 -1.09
CA CYS A 103 -10.48 -3.59 -1.45
C CYS A 103 -10.52 -2.19 -0.81
N ALA A 104 -11.67 -1.52 -0.85
CA ALA A 104 -11.87 -0.21 -0.24
C ALA A 104 -11.72 -0.25 1.29
N LEU A 105 -12.27 -1.27 1.94
CA LEU A 105 -12.11 -1.44 3.39
C LEU A 105 -10.65 -1.66 3.78
N LEU A 106 -9.93 -2.50 3.04
CA LEU A 106 -8.50 -2.75 3.28
C LEU A 106 -7.66 -1.49 3.06
N GLY A 107 -7.96 -0.74 1.99
CA GLY A 107 -7.32 0.56 1.74
C GLY A 107 -7.59 1.58 2.85
N GLY A 108 -8.81 1.62 3.37
CA GLY A 108 -9.18 2.47 4.51
C GLY A 108 -8.40 2.12 5.79
N ILE A 109 -8.32 0.82 6.12
CA ILE A 109 -7.53 0.36 7.28
C ILE A 109 -6.05 0.72 7.10
N GLY A 110 -5.48 0.48 5.90
CA GLY A 110 -4.10 0.84 5.59
C GLY A 110 -3.86 2.35 5.73
N GLY A 111 -4.78 3.19 5.23
CA GLY A 111 -4.70 4.63 5.35
C GLY A 111 -4.72 5.12 6.81
N VAL A 112 -5.58 4.53 7.66
CA VAL A 112 -5.62 4.83 9.10
C VAL A 112 -4.32 4.45 9.80
N LEU A 113 -3.74 3.29 9.47
CA LEU A 113 -2.47 2.83 10.06
C LEU A 113 -1.30 3.74 9.66
N ILE A 114 -1.20 4.11 8.37
CA ILE A 114 -0.14 5.01 7.88
C ILE A 114 -0.30 6.41 8.48
N GLY A 115 -1.52 6.95 8.53
CA GLY A 115 -1.79 8.23 9.16
C GLY A 115 -1.50 8.24 10.67
N GLY A 116 -1.84 7.15 11.37
CA GLY A 116 -1.51 6.97 12.78
C GLY A 116 -0.01 6.93 13.06
N GLN A 117 0.78 6.25 12.23
CA GLN A 117 2.23 6.23 12.34
C GLN A 117 2.88 7.59 12.04
N SER A 118 2.34 8.31 11.05
CA SER A 118 2.85 9.63 10.66
C SER A 118 2.42 10.76 11.60
N GLY A 119 1.41 10.53 12.46
CA GLY A 119 0.83 11.54 13.34
C GLY A 119 0.05 12.65 12.61
N ALA A 120 0.02 12.62 11.29
CA ALA A 120 -0.61 13.63 10.43
C ALA A 120 -1.45 12.96 9.34
N VAL A 121 -2.48 13.67 8.89
CA VAL A 121 -3.30 13.27 7.75
C VAL A 121 -2.99 14.17 6.57
N ALA A 122 -2.39 13.61 5.51
CA ALA A 122 -2.18 14.32 4.27
C ALA A 122 -2.62 13.45 3.09
N ILE A 123 -3.23 14.07 2.09
CA ILE A 123 -3.72 13.39 0.88
C ILE A 123 -2.56 12.70 0.13
N SER A 124 -1.36 13.26 0.23
CA SER A 124 -0.15 12.74 -0.43
C SER A 124 0.50 11.54 0.26
N LEU A 125 0.13 11.20 1.51
CA LEU A 125 0.74 10.11 2.28
C LEU A 125 0.66 8.75 1.59
N ALA A 126 -0.39 8.50 0.83
CA ALA A 126 -0.60 7.22 0.15
C ALA A 126 0.10 7.13 -1.22
N ASN A 127 0.52 8.26 -1.82
CA ASN A 127 1.09 8.29 -3.17
C ASN A 127 2.33 7.41 -3.33
N PRO A 128 3.30 7.37 -2.39
CA PRO A 128 4.48 6.51 -2.50
C PRO A 128 4.17 5.01 -2.55
N PHE A 129 3.00 4.59 -2.06
CA PHE A 129 2.61 3.18 -1.99
C PHE A 129 1.82 2.70 -3.22
N LEU A 130 1.38 3.60 -4.10
CA LEU A 130 0.52 3.25 -5.23
C LEU A 130 1.23 2.32 -6.23
N LEU A 131 2.38 2.71 -6.73
CA LEU A 131 3.16 1.90 -7.69
C LEU A 131 3.81 0.67 -7.03
N PRO A 132 4.44 0.78 -5.84
CA PRO A 132 4.98 -0.39 -5.16
C PRO A 132 3.94 -1.46 -4.83
N SER A 133 2.69 -1.09 -4.51
CA SER A 133 1.64 -2.08 -4.26
C SER A 133 1.31 -2.92 -5.49
N VAL A 134 1.24 -2.30 -6.67
CA VAL A 134 1.05 -3.00 -7.94
C VAL A 134 2.26 -3.88 -8.26
N ALA A 135 3.47 -3.35 -8.07
CA ALA A 135 4.70 -4.10 -8.30
C ALA A 135 4.80 -5.34 -7.37
N ALA A 136 4.42 -5.21 -6.09
CA ALA A 136 4.39 -6.31 -5.14
C ALA A 136 3.49 -7.48 -5.60
N VAL A 137 2.31 -7.14 -6.12
CA VAL A 137 1.34 -8.13 -6.63
C VAL A 137 1.88 -8.85 -7.86
N VAL A 138 2.52 -8.12 -8.78
CA VAL A 138 3.09 -8.68 -10.01
C VAL A 138 4.31 -9.55 -9.70
N ILE A 139 5.24 -9.08 -8.86
CA ILE A 139 6.39 -9.85 -8.39
C ILE A 139 5.93 -11.10 -7.64
N GLY A 140 4.81 -11.01 -6.90
CA GLY A 140 4.16 -12.12 -6.25
C GLY A 140 3.53 -13.16 -7.19
N GLY A 141 3.61 -12.96 -8.52
CA GLY A 141 3.14 -13.91 -9.53
C GLY A 141 1.66 -13.77 -9.89
N THR A 142 1.02 -12.65 -9.53
CA THR A 142 -0.37 -12.39 -9.95
C THR A 142 -0.39 -11.75 -11.33
N SER A 143 -1.18 -12.30 -12.25
CA SER A 143 -1.33 -11.80 -13.60
C SER A 143 -2.12 -10.50 -13.64
N ILE A 144 -1.59 -9.47 -14.32
CA ILE A 144 -2.30 -8.21 -14.60
C ILE A 144 -3.53 -8.44 -15.49
N MET A 145 -3.51 -9.48 -16.32
CA MET A 145 -4.63 -9.83 -17.21
C MET A 145 -5.75 -10.56 -16.47
N GLY A 146 -5.53 -10.98 -15.22
CA GLY A 146 -6.50 -11.73 -14.41
C GLY A 146 -6.34 -13.25 -14.51
N GLY A 147 -7.22 -14.00 -13.86
CA GLY A 147 -7.31 -15.45 -13.86
C GLY A 147 -6.26 -16.20 -13.04
N ILE A 148 -5.06 -15.71 -12.98
CA ILE A 148 -3.94 -16.34 -12.28
C ILE A 148 -3.43 -15.43 -11.19
N GLY A 149 -3.31 -15.95 -9.97
CA GLY A 149 -2.75 -15.22 -8.84
C GLY A 149 -2.72 -16.07 -7.60
N ASN A 150 -1.80 -15.73 -6.69
CA ASN A 150 -1.72 -16.37 -5.39
C ASN A 150 -1.44 -15.31 -4.32
N TYR A 151 -2.30 -15.23 -3.33
CA TYR A 151 -2.14 -14.25 -2.26
C TYR A 151 -0.87 -14.49 -1.41
N THR A 152 -0.44 -15.75 -1.25
CA THR A 152 0.85 -16.07 -0.60
C THR A 152 2.03 -15.47 -1.37
N GLY A 153 1.99 -15.53 -2.71
CA GLY A 153 2.96 -14.86 -3.57
C GLY A 153 2.97 -13.35 -3.36
N THR A 154 1.80 -12.72 -3.27
CA THR A 154 1.69 -11.28 -3.00
C THR A 154 2.31 -10.89 -1.66
N ILE A 155 2.10 -11.68 -0.60
CA ILE A 155 2.76 -11.46 0.70
C ILE A 155 4.29 -11.50 0.55
N LEU A 156 4.83 -12.52 -0.12
CA LEU A 156 6.27 -12.62 -0.37
C LEU A 156 6.80 -11.48 -1.24
N GLY A 157 6.06 -11.10 -2.29
CA GLY A 157 6.40 -9.95 -3.13
C GLY A 157 6.47 -8.64 -2.36
N THR A 158 5.55 -8.42 -1.43
CA THR A 158 5.55 -7.24 -0.55
C THR A 158 6.79 -7.25 0.37
N LEU A 159 7.11 -8.39 0.98
CA LEU A 159 8.29 -8.52 1.85
C LEU A 159 9.58 -8.26 1.06
N ILE A 160 9.72 -8.84 -0.13
CA ILE A 160 10.90 -8.64 -0.99
C ILE A 160 11.06 -7.15 -1.34
N LEU A 161 9.97 -6.48 -1.76
CA LEU A 161 10.03 -5.06 -2.10
C LEU A 161 10.34 -4.19 -0.89
N THR A 162 9.79 -4.50 0.28
CA THR A 162 10.07 -3.74 1.50
C THR A 162 11.54 -3.86 1.89
N VAL A 163 12.09 -5.08 1.89
CA VAL A 163 13.52 -5.31 2.17
C VAL A 163 14.40 -4.62 1.13
N LEU A 164 14.06 -4.74 -0.16
CA LEU A 164 14.80 -4.08 -1.24
C LEU A 164 14.78 -2.56 -1.11
N SER A 165 13.62 -1.98 -0.82
CA SER A 165 13.49 -0.53 -0.62
C SER A 165 14.30 -0.04 0.57
N TYR A 166 14.31 -0.80 1.67
CA TYR A 166 15.12 -0.49 2.85
C TYR A 166 16.62 -0.56 2.54
N LEU A 167 17.08 -1.62 1.88
CA LEU A 167 18.48 -1.76 1.48
C LEU A 167 18.93 -0.64 0.54
N LEU A 168 18.11 -0.30 -0.45
CA LEU A 168 18.41 0.81 -1.37
C LEU A 168 18.49 2.15 -0.63
N ALA A 169 17.56 2.41 0.29
CA ALA A 169 17.57 3.63 1.09
C ALA A 169 18.86 3.74 1.93
N THR A 170 19.25 2.65 2.61
CA THR A 170 20.48 2.61 3.43
C THR A 170 21.73 2.82 2.58
N ILE A 171 21.85 2.14 1.45
CA ILE A 171 23.01 2.29 0.55
C ILE A 171 23.09 3.72 0.00
N LEU A 172 21.95 4.30 -0.40
CA LEU A 172 21.92 5.67 -0.91
C LEU A 172 22.30 6.69 0.17
N GLU A 173 21.87 6.47 1.41
CA GLU A 173 22.23 7.33 2.55
C GLU A 173 23.74 7.25 2.85
N ASP A 174 24.31 6.04 2.87
CA ASP A 174 25.75 5.84 3.06
C ASP A 174 26.58 6.50 1.95
N VAL A 175 26.16 6.35 0.70
CA VAL A 175 26.80 6.99 -0.45
C VAL A 175 26.69 8.51 -0.38
N ALA A 176 25.51 9.04 -0.04
CA ALA A 176 25.30 10.48 0.09
C ALA A 176 26.15 11.09 1.22
N THR A 177 26.25 10.44 2.37
CA THR A 177 27.08 10.88 3.49
C THR A 177 28.57 10.85 3.15
N TYR A 178 29.02 9.81 2.44
CA TYR A 178 30.42 9.74 1.96
C TYR A 178 30.77 10.90 1.02
N TYR A 179 29.91 11.20 0.03
CA TYR A 179 30.14 12.31 -0.88
C TYR A 179 30.05 13.68 -0.18
N ALA A 180 29.12 13.85 0.76
CA ALA A 180 29.02 15.07 1.54
C ALA A 180 30.28 15.32 2.39
N ALA A 181 30.81 14.27 3.02
CA ALA A 181 32.07 14.35 3.79
C ALA A 181 33.29 14.69 2.91
N SER A 182 33.39 14.07 1.73
CA SER A 182 34.47 14.34 0.78
C SER A 182 34.45 15.76 0.23
N LEU A 183 33.25 16.30 -0.03
CA LEU A 183 33.08 17.69 -0.45
C LEU A 183 33.44 18.67 0.67
N ALA A 184 33.03 18.40 1.91
CA ALA A 184 33.35 19.21 3.06
C ALA A 184 34.88 19.30 3.25
N GLN A 185 35.60 18.17 3.20
CA GLN A 185 37.08 18.14 3.26
C GLN A 185 37.72 18.94 2.13
N SER A 186 37.20 18.84 0.91
CA SER A 186 37.74 19.58 -0.24
C SER A 186 37.55 21.10 -0.11
N MET A 187 36.45 21.52 0.50
CA MET A 187 36.16 22.94 0.78
C MET A 187 37.05 23.49 1.91
N GLU A 188 37.26 22.73 2.98
CA GLU A 188 38.18 23.09 4.04
C GLU A 188 39.63 23.24 3.52
N ALA A 189 40.09 22.27 2.73
CA ALA A 189 41.41 22.33 2.12
C ALA A 189 41.59 23.56 1.21
N ARG A 190 40.54 24.01 0.53
CA ARG A 190 40.58 25.26 -0.27
C ARG A 190 40.59 26.51 0.60
N ALA A 191 39.88 26.50 1.73
CA ALA A 191 39.84 27.66 2.63
C ALA A 191 41.18 27.92 3.34
N TYR A 192 41.99 26.87 3.57
CA TYR A 192 43.34 27.02 4.14
C TYR A 192 44.39 27.50 3.14
N ASN A 193 44.13 27.51 1.84
CA ASN A 193 45.05 27.91 0.80
C ASN A 193 44.86 29.38 0.31
N PHE A 194 44.04 30.15 0.97
CA PHE A 194 43.84 31.59 0.84
C PHE A 194 44.26 32.31 2.13
#